data_f6a3784df5bf2d563d5c38f8a9de0069
#
_entry.id   f6a3784df5bf2d563d5c38f8a9de0069
#
_cell.length_a   1.000
_cell.length_b   1.000
_cell.length_c   1.000
_cell.angle_alpha   90.00
_cell.angle_beta   90.00
_cell.angle_gamma   90.00
#
_symmetry.space_group_name_H-M   'P 1'
#
loop_
_entity.id
_entity.type
_entity.pdbx_description
1 polymer ?
#
loop_
_entity_poly.entity_id
_entity_poly.type
_entity_poly.pdbx_seq_one_letter_code
_entity_poly.pdbx_strand_id
1 'polypeptide(L)'
;PPAMLIAPALADVRAALTAPEGARRGRIMPIYTKVPADLLTPVMAYLRLSNGAERGHESFLLESVNTGERVGRHSFLGVKPRDILRTGPGLPCEGDPLRHLEERMQPYDYVPVPELASVFTGGAVGYMAFDCIQHFEPKTKRALRDPLGIPECVMLLCDDVVIFDHVFQTVYCVSHVYVASEHDDIDALYAACVARVEALVRT
;
A
#
# COMPACT_ATOMS: atom_id res chain seq x y z
N PRO A 1 6.10 -17.03 -23.78
CA PRO A 1 6.38 -16.99 -22.35
C PRO A 1 5.34 -17.83 -21.62
N PRO A 2 5.71 -18.57 -20.56
CA PRO A 2 4.71 -19.27 -19.76
C PRO A 2 3.70 -18.27 -19.22
N ALA A 3 2.43 -18.68 -19.14
CA ALA A 3 1.38 -17.84 -18.60
C ALA A 3 1.75 -17.45 -17.15
N MET A 4 1.65 -16.16 -16.84
CA MET A 4 1.90 -15.65 -15.50
C MET A 4 0.86 -16.24 -14.54
N LEU A 5 1.33 -16.88 -13.47
CA LEU A 5 0.45 -17.43 -12.46
C LEU A 5 0.02 -16.32 -11.49
N ILE A 6 -1.26 -15.97 -11.52
CA ILE A 6 -1.88 -15.06 -10.57
C ILE A 6 -2.55 -15.86 -9.46
N ALA A 7 -2.32 -15.50 -8.23
CA ALA A 7 -2.93 -16.09 -7.05
C ALA A 7 -3.53 -15.00 -6.14
N PRO A 8 -4.66 -15.26 -5.48
CA PRO A 8 -5.58 -16.40 -5.67
C PRO A 8 -6.26 -16.39 -7.05
N ALA A 9 -6.79 -17.56 -7.44
CA ALA A 9 -7.57 -17.67 -8.68
C ALA A 9 -8.92 -16.92 -8.56
N LEU A 10 -9.51 -16.54 -9.71
CA LEU A 10 -10.80 -15.82 -9.74
C LEU A 10 -11.90 -16.52 -8.93
N ALA A 11 -11.98 -17.86 -8.98
CA ALA A 11 -12.99 -18.60 -8.24
C ALA A 11 -12.86 -18.43 -6.71
N ASP A 12 -11.62 -18.42 -6.21
CA ASP A 12 -11.35 -18.22 -4.78
C ASP A 12 -11.65 -16.78 -4.36
N VAL A 13 -11.30 -15.81 -5.21
CA VAL A 13 -11.58 -14.39 -4.99
C VAL A 13 -13.09 -14.13 -4.96
N ARG A 14 -13.87 -14.73 -5.89
CA ARG A 14 -15.33 -14.65 -5.86
C ARG A 14 -15.89 -15.19 -4.55
N ALA A 15 -15.48 -16.39 -4.16
CA ALA A 15 -15.97 -17.02 -2.93
C ALA A 15 -15.64 -16.17 -1.69
N ALA A 16 -14.48 -15.55 -1.67
CA ALA A 16 -14.00 -14.75 -0.54
C ALA A 16 -14.62 -13.35 -0.47
N LEU A 17 -14.86 -12.71 -1.63
CA LEU A 17 -15.32 -11.31 -1.69
C LEU A 17 -16.84 -11.16 -1.84
N THR A 18 -17.59 -12.24 -2.07
CA THR A 18 -19.05 -12.16 -2.01
C THR A 18 -19.46 -11.72 -0.60
N ALA A 19 -19.93 -10.48 -0.50
CA ALA A 19 -20.32 -9.91 0.77
C ALA A 19 -21.67 -10.49 1.22
N PRO A 20 -21.88 -10.75 2.53
CA PRO A 20 -23.21 -11.04 3.04
C PRO A 20 -24.15 -9.85 2.76
N GLU A 21 -25.43 -10.17 2.53
CA GLU A 21 -26.47 -9.16 2.34
C GLU A 21 -26.46 -8.16 3.53
N GLY A 22 -26.45 -6.85 3.24
CA GLY A 22 -26.41 -5.80 4.25
C GLY A 22 -25.04 -5.48 4.84
N ALA A 23 -23.94 -5.96 4.26
CA ALA A 23 -22.61 -5.58 4.68
C ALA A 23 -22.40 -4.05 4.54
N ARG A 24 -21.92 -3.41 5.63
CA ARG A 24 -21.69 -1.96 5.67
C ARG A 24 -20.33 -1.54 5.10
N ARG A 25 -19.43 -2.51 4.87
CA ARG A 25 -18.06 -2.27 4.39
C ARG A 25 -17.80 -3.09 3.15
N GLY A 26 -17.11 -2.47 2.20
CA GLY A 26 -16.61 -3.19 1.04
C GLY A 26 -15.46 -4.12 1.43
N ARG A 27 -15.33 -5.24 0.75
CA ARG A 27 -14.28 -6.24 0.99
C ARG A 27 -13.11 -5.99 0.06
N ILE A 28 -11.89 -6.10 0.60
CA ILE A 28 -10.65 -5.92 -0.15
C ILE A 28 -9.74 -7.13 0.04
N MET A 29 -9.22 -7.66 -1.06
CA MET A 29 -8.37 -8.85 -1.06
C MET A 29 -7.17 -8.67 -1.98
N PRO A 30 -5.92 -9.00 -1.54
CA PRO A 30 -4.77 -8.95 -2.42
C PRO A 30 -4.79 -10.11 -3.42
N ILE A 31 -4.39 -9.81 -4.65
CA ILE A 31 -3.94 -10.79 -5.63
C ILE A 31 -2.49 -10.50 -5.99
N TYR A 32 -1.75 -11.53 -6.36
CA TYR A 32 -0.31 -11.38 -6.61
C TYR A 32 0.22 -12.38 -7.62
N THR A 33 1.41 -12.08 -8.11
CA THR A 33 2.29 -13.03 -8.78
C THR A 33 3.67 -13.01 -8.15
N LYS A 34 4.44 -14.06 -8.39
CA LYS A 34 5.83 -14.21 -7.94
C LYS A 34 6.77 -14.22 -9.12
N VAL A 35 7.85 -13.47 -9.02
CA VAL A 35 8.94 -13.51 -9.99
C VAL A 35 10.29 -13.66 -9.27
N PRO A 36 11.32 -14.29 -9.88
CA PRO A 36 12.66 -14.33 -9.28
C PRO A 36 13.26 -12.94 -9.11
N ALA A 37 14.04 -12.74 -8.05
CA ALA A 37 14.71 -11.47 -7.74
C ALA A 37 16.16 -11.41 -8.29
N ASP A 38 16.64 -12.44 -8.98
CA ASP A 38 18.06 -12.66 -9.30
C ASP A 38 18.73 -11.50 -10.06
N LEU A 39 17.96 -10.77 -10.85
CA LEU A 39 18.49 -9.66 -11.69
C LEU A 39 17.94 -8.29 -11.32
N LEU A 40 17.24 -8.19 -10.20
CA LEU A 40 16.55 -6.96 -9.81
C LEU A 40 16.81 -6.62 -8.35
N THR A 41 17.23 -5.39 -8.09
CA THR A 41 17.32 -4.85 -6.73
C THR A 41 16.08 -4.00 -6.40
N PRO A 42 15.72 -3.81 -5.12
CA PRO A 42 14.63 -2.91 -4.73
C PRO A 42 14.79 -1.50 -5.28
N VAL A 43 15.99 -0.95 -5.25
CA VAL A 43 16.29 0.39 -5.79
C VAL A 43 16.07 0.45 -7.30
N MET A 44 16.51 -0.56 -8.05
CA MET A 44 16.30 -0.59 -9.51
C MET A 44 14.81 -0.68 -9.86
N ALA A 45 14.07 -1.54 -9.15
CA ALA A 45 12.63 -1.66 -9.33
C ALA A 45 11.93 -0.33 -8.99
N TYR A 46 12.30 0.30 -7.88
CA TYR A 46 11.76 1.59 -7.49
C TYR A 46 11.99 2.67 -8.54
N LEU A 47 13.21 2.81 -9.04
CA LEU A 47 13.53 3.82 -10.05
C LEU A 47 12.76 3.61 -11.36
N ARG A 48 12.55 2.35 -11.77
CA ARG A 48 11.75 2.04 -12.95
C ARG A 48 10.27 2.37 -12.74
N LEU A 49 9.70 1.92 -11.64
CA LEU A 49 8.27 2.08 -11.35
C LEU A 49 7.89 3.53 -11.03
N SER A 50 8.79 4.30 -10.41
CA SER A 50 8.59 5.71 -10.06
C SER A 50 9.07 6.69 -11.15
N ASN A 51 9.44 6.19 -12.33
CA ASN A 51 10.01 7.02 -13.40
C ASN A 51 11.23 7.86 -12.92
N GLY A 52 12.18 7.19 -12.25
CA GLY A 52 13.37 7.84 -11.72
C GLY A 52 13.12 8.70 -10.48
N ALA A 53 12.06 8.43 -9.72
CA ALA A 53 11.62 9.24 -8.58
C ALA A 53 11.30 10.69 -8.98
N GLU A 54 10.65 10.85 -10.13
CA GLU A 54 10.28 12.16 -10.66
C GLU A 54 9.35 12.92 -9.72
N ARG A 55 9.58 14.24 -9.59
CA ARG A 55 8.76 15.11 -8.74
C ARG A 55 7.30 15.12 -9.21
N GLY A 56 6.36 15.06 -8.25
CA GLY A 56 4.93 15.02 -8.51
C GLY A 56 4.37 13.61 -8.67
N HIS A 57 5.21 12.59 -8.55
CA HIS A 57 4.83 11.17 -8.49
C HIS A 57 5.18 10.62 -7.13
N GLU A 58 4.23 10.72 -6.20
CA GLU A 58 4.42 10.21 -4.85
C GLU A 58 4.59 8.68 -4.87
N SER A 59 5.60 8.23 -4.16
CA SER A 59 6.02 6.83 -4.09
C SER A 59 6.82 6.59 -2.83
N PHE A 60 7.03 5.34 -2.47
CA PHE A 60 7.89 4.98 -1.35
C PHE A 60 8.77 3.77 -1.66
N LEU A 61 9.91 3.73 -1.01
CA LEU A 61 10.79 2.58 -0.90
C LEU A 61 11.18 2.42 0.57
N LEU A 62 10.80 1.27 1.15
CA LEU A 62 11.21 0.86 2.49
C LEU A 62 12.17 -0.31 2.35
N GLU A 63 13.46 -0.07 2.54
CA GLU A 63 14.47 -1.12 2.52
C GLU A 63 14.81 -1.59 3.93
N SER A 64 14.82 -2.89 4.09
CA SER A 64 15.32 -3.52 5.30
C SER A 64 16.83 -3.65 5.20
N VAL A 65 17.55 -2.88 5.99
CA VAL A 65 19.02 -2.90 6.02
C VAL A 65 19.51 -4.02 6.94
N ASN A 66 20.50 -4.78 6.46
CA ASN A 66 21.19 -5.75 7.31
C ASN A 66 22.01 -5.02 8.37
N THR A 67 21.63 -5.18 9.64
CA THR A 67 22.39 -4.67 10.78
C THR A 67 23.05 -5.85 11.50
N GLY A 68 24.29 -6.15 11.16
CA GLY A 68 25.06 -7.23 11.80
C GLY A 68 24.46 -8.63 11.55
N GLU A 69 24.01 -9.29 12.62
CA GLU A 69 23.51 -10.67 12.55
C GLU A 69 22.04 -10.81 12.06
N ARG A 70 21.33 -9.70 11.89
CA ARG A 70 19.93 -9.71 11.45
C ARG A 70 19.81 -9.32 9.98
N VAL A 71 19.34 -10.27 9.19
CA VAL A 71 18.98 -10.03 7.79
C VAL A 71 17.60 -9.41 7.75
N GLY A 72 17.49 -8.22 7.19
CA GLY A 72 16.20 -7.63 6.86
C GLY A 72 15.51 -8.48 5.80
N ARG A 73 14.36 -9.09 6.13
CA ARG A 73 13.73 -10.05 5.24
C ARG A 73 13.06 -9.42 4.04
N HIS A 74 12.35 -8.31 4.24
CA HIS A 74 11.53 -7.74 3.18
C HIS A 74 11.91 -6.29 2.90
N SER A 75 11.88 -5.91 1.61
CA SER A 75 11.80 -4.53 1.16
C SER A 75 10.48 -4.30 0.45
N PHE A 76 9.90 -3.11 0.63
CA PHE A 76 8.60 -2.74 0.09
C PHE A 76 8.71 -1.49 -0.74
N LEU A 77 8.05 -1.47 -1.88
CA LEU A 77 7.90 -0.26 -2.67
C LEU A 77 6.48 -0.13 -3.20
N GLY A 78 6.01 1.11 -3.25
CA GLY A 78 4.70 1.45 -3.78
C GLY A 78 4.78 2.71 -4.62
N VAL A 79 4.01 2.74 -5.69
CA VAL A 79 3.91 3.85 -6.62
C VAL A 79 2.44 4.14 -6.93
N LYS A 80 2.15 5.34 -7.42
CA LYS A 80 0.80 5.73 -7.84
C LYS A 80 -0.25 5.46 -6.76
N PRO A 81 -0.09 6.06 -5.55
CA PRO A 81 -1.08 5.90 -4.51
C PRO A 81 -2.46 6.34 -5.03
N ARG A 82 -3.51 5.60 -4.67
CA ARG A 82 -4.89 5.97 -5.05
C ARG A 82 -5.41 7.19 -4.31
N ASP A 83 -4.86 7.47 -3.13
CA ASP A 83 -5.20 8.64 -2.32
C ASP A 83 -3.98 9.06 -1.49
N ILE A 84 -3.90 10.34 -1.15
CA ILE A 84 -2.83 10.91 -0.34
C ILE A 84 -3.44 11.79 0.74
N LEU A 85 -3.36 11.33 1.98
CA LEU A 85 -3.71 12.15 3.12
C LEU A 85 -2.56 13.11 3.42
N ARG A 86 -2.87 14.40 3.47
CA ARG A 86 -1.97 15.45 3.99
C ARG A 86 -2.70 16.22 5.07
N THR A 87 -2.10 16.34 6.26
CA THR A 87 -2.66 17.15 7.34
C THR A 87 -1.68 18.22 7.78
N GLY A 88 -2.22 19.31 8.31
CA GLY A 88 -1.45 20.42 8.84
C GLY A 88 -2.19 21.76 8.70
N PRO A 89 -1.68 22.83 9.31
CA PRO A 89 -2.30 24.15 9.25
C PRO A 89 -2.47 24.64 7.80
N GLY A 90 -3.69 25.06 7.47
CA GLY A 90 -4.03 25.57 6.13
C GLY A 90 -4.18 24.50 5.06
N LEU A 91 -4.13 23.21 5.40
CA LEU A 91 -4.42 22.10 4.51
C LEU A 91 -5.89 21.68 4.63
N PRO A 92 -6.45 20.96 3.63
CA PRO A 92 -7.84 20.48 3.68
C PRO A 92 -8.19 19.63 4.89
N CYS A 93 -7.20 18.94 5.47
CA CYS A 93 -7.32 18.14 6.67
C CYS A 93 -6.47 18.77 7.79
N GLU A 94 -7.12 19.28 8.83
CA GLU A 94 -6.47 19.81 10.03
C GLU A 94 -6.79 18.94 11.25
N GLY A 95 -5.95 19.02 12.28
CA GLY A 95 -6.14 18.31 13.53
C GLY A 95 -5.53 16.92 13.55
N ASP A 96 -6.13 16.01 14.30
CA ASP A 96 -5.59 14.67 14.53
C ASP A 96 -5.49 13.83 13.23
N PRO A 97 -4.28 13.56 12.74
CA PRO A 97 -4.09 12.83 11.50
C PRO A 97 -4.59 11.38 11.56
N LEU A 98 -4.63 10.77 12.75
CA LEU A 98 -5.10 9.39 12.88
C LEU A 98 -6.60 9.27 12.66
N ARG A 99 -7.38 10.27 13.04
CA ARG A 99 -8.83 10.29 12.74
C ARG A 99 -9.08 10.33 11.24
N HIS A 100 -8.37 11.20 10.53
CA HIS A 100 -8.48 11.29 9.09
C HIS A 100 -8.05 9.99 8.39
N LEU A 101 -7.04 9.31 8.93
CA LEU A 101 -6.59 8.03 8.41
C LEU A 101 -7.64 6.93 8.70
N GLU A 102 -8.18 6.88 9.91
CA GLU A 102 -9.23 5.93 10.30
C GLU A 102 -10.46 6.06 9.39
N GLU A 103 -10.94 7.28 9.14
CA GLU A 103 -12.06 7.55 8.24
C GLU A 103 -11.82 7.01 6.83
N ARG A 104 -10.59 7.13 6.30
CA ARG A 104 -10.21 6.61 4.98
C ARG A 104 -10.09 5.10 4.94
N MET A 105 -9.71 4.47 6.06
CA MET A 105 -9.55 3.01 6.14
C MET A 105 -10.84 2.30 6.54
N GLN A 106 -11.77 3.00 7.19
CA GLN A 106 -13.04 2.43 7.66
C GLN A 106 -13.87 1.68 6.59
N PRO A 107 -13.91 2.11 5.31
CA PRO A 107 -14.71 1.43 4.30
C PRO A 107 -14.23 0.03 3.94
N TYR A 108 -13.03 -0.37 4.38
CA TYR A 108 -12.39 -1.62 3.94
C TYR A 108 -12.51 -2.72 4.99
N ASP A 109 -12.95 -3.90 4.54
CA ASP A 109 -12.86 -5.17 5.28
C ASP A 109 -11.84 -6.06 4.57
N TYR A 110 -10.65 -6.18 5.19
CA TYR A 110 -9.53 -6.89 4.58
C TYR A 110 -9.69 -8.40 4.68
N VAL A 111 -9.63 -9.08 3.54
CA VAL A 111 -9.66 -10.53 3.42
C VAL A 111 -8.21 -11.03 3.23
N PRO A 112 -7.62 -11.69 4.23
CA PRO A 112 -6.23 -12.14 4.15
C PRO A 112 -6.06 -13.30 3.17
N VAL A 113 -4.89 -13.31 2.51
CA VAL A 113 -4.40 -14.47 1.74
C VAL A 113 -3.33 -15.16 2.57
N PRO A 114 -3.43 -16.48 2.83
CA PRO A 114 -2.54 -17.19 3.75
C PRO A 114 -1.05 -16.98 3.46
N GLU A 115 -0.65 -17.01 2.19
CA GLU A 115 0.75 -16.84 1.76
C GLU A 115 1.31 -15.45 2.06
N LEU A 116 0.44 -14.45 2.19
CA LEU A 116 0.81 -13.06 2.46
C LEU A 116 0.41 -12.59 3.87
N ALA A 117 -0.09 -13.47 4.72
CA ALA A 117 -0.69 -13.11 6.01
C ALA A 117 0.28 -12.40 6.98
N SER A 118 1.59 -12.61 6.84
CA SER A 118 2.63 -11.98 7.67
C SER A 118 3.38 -10.86 6.96
N VAL A 119 2.90 -10.41 5.80
CA VAL A 119 3.59 -9.44 4.95
C VAL A 119 2.69 -8.23 4.71
N PHE A 120 3.27 -7.03 4.71
CA PHE A 120 2.54 -5.83 4.31
C PHE A 120 2.24 -5.88 2.82
N THR A 121 0.96 -5.89 2.46
CA THR A 121 0.52 -5.99 1.07
C THR A 121 -0.01 -4.68 0.50
N GLY A 122 -0.39 -3.74 1.35
CA GLY A 122 -0.96 -2.45 0.97
C GLY A 122 -1.55 -1.72 2.16
N GLY A 123 -2.09 -0.54 1.93
CA GLY A 123 -2.64 0.33 2.97
C GLY A 123 -1.93 1.68 2.98
N ALA A 124 -1.74 2.27 4.15
CA ALA A 124 -1.17 3.60 4.30
C ALA A 124 0.31 3.56 4.68
N VAL A 125 1.14 4.23 3.92
CA VAL A 125 2.57 4.40 4.18
C VAL A 125 2.94 5.86 4.11
N GLY A 126 3.69 6.37 5.09
CA GLY A 126 4.07 7.77 5.10
C GLY A 126 4.79 8.18 6.35
N TYR A 127 4.64 9.43 6.74
CA TYR A 127 5.23 9.97 7.96
C TYR A 127 4.21 10.78 8.77
N MET A 128 4.47 10.83 10.06
CA MET A 128 3.88 11.79 10.99
C MET A 128 5.03 12.60 11.61
N ALA A 129 4.92 13.92 11.56
CA ALA A 129 5.89 14.80 12.19
C ALA A 129 5.81 14.67 13.72
N PHE A 130 6.92 14.96 14.39
CA PHE A 130 6.99 14.94 15.85
C PHE A 130 5.92 15.83 16.50
N ASP A 131 5.62 16.96 15.87
CA ASP A 131 4.65 17.94 16.39
C ASP A 131 3.20 17.45 16.40
N CYS A 132 2.89 16.36 15.70
CA CYS A 132 1.56 15.70 15.79
C CYS A 132 1.23 15.28 17.23
N ILE A 133 2.22 15.15 18.12
CA ILE A 133 2.00 14.84 19.54
C ILE A 133 1.03 15.82 20.22
N GLN A 134 0.95 17.05 19.74
CA GLN A 134 0.02 18.07 20.26
C GLN A 134 -1.46 17.67 20.14
N HIS A 135 -1.78 16.78 19.19
CA HIS A 135 -3.15 16.29 19.00
C HIS A 135 -3.51 15.18 20.00
N PHE A 136 -2.50 14.50 20.57
CA PHE A 136 -2.67 13.40 21.51
C PHE A 136 -2.42 13.82 22.96
N GLU A 137 -1.47 14.76 23.16
CA GLU A 137 -1.10 15.28 24.48
C GLU A 137 -1.17 16.83 24.45
N PRO A 138 -2.32 17.44 24.76
CA PRO A 138 -2.55 18.88 24.67
C PRO A 138 -1.54 19.75 25.42
N LYS A 139 -0.90 19.20 26.48
CA LYS A 139 0.13 19.92 27.24
C LYS A 139 1.38 20.23 26.42
N THR A 140 1.59 19.54 25.31
CA THR A 140 2.73 19.76 24.41
C THR A 140 2.47 20.86 23.40
N LYS A 141 1.23 21.33 23.28
CA LYS A 141 0.85 22.37 22.32
C LYS A 141 1.57 23.69 22.60
N ARG A 142 2.33 24.16 21.61
CA ARG A 142 3.08 25.42 21.65
C ARG A 142 3.02 26.10 20.30
N ALA A 143 3.09 27.43 20.32
CA ALA A 143 3.28 28.22 19.11
C ALA A 143 4.75 28.13 18.70
N LEU A 144 5.09 27.16 17.87
CA LEU A 144 6.42 26.99 17.29
C LEU A 144 6.47 27.66 15.91
N ARG A 145 7.64 28.20 15.58
CA ARG A 145 7.90 28.71 14.22
C ARG A 145 8.09 27.49 13.31
N ASP A 146 7.31 27.40 12.26
CA ASP A 146 7.49 26.43 11.18
C ASP A 146 8.21 27.11 9.99
N PRO A 147 9.53 26.94 9.84
CA PRO A 147 10.28 27.54 8.74
C PRO A 147 10.20 26.72 7.44
N LEU A 148 9.71 25.49 7.50
CA LEU A 148 9.71 24.57 6.37
C LEU A 148 8.36 24.51 5.66
N GLY A 149 7.26 24.74 6.38
CA GLY A 149 5.91 24.69 5.83
C GLY A 149 5.54 23.33 5.27
N ILE A 150 6.09 22.24 5.84
CA ILE A 150 5.78 20.88 5.41
C ILE A 150 4.54 20.34 6.13
N PRO A 151 3.75 19.46 5.53
CA PRO A 151 2.62 18.83 6.19
C PRO A 151 3.02 18.14 7.49
N GLU A 152 2.14 18.22 8.52
CA GLU A 152 2.34 17.49 9.78
C GLU A 152 2.26 15.96 9.58
N CYS A 153 1.45 15.53 8.62
CA CYS A 153 1.36 14.12 8.25
C CYS A 153 1.16 14.00 6.74
N VAL A 154 1.84 13.03 6.14
CA VAL A 154 1.57 12.58 4.77
C VAL A 154 1.48 11.06 4.78
N MET A 155 0.34 10.52 4.32
CA MET A 155 0.13 9.08 4.15
C MET A 155 -0.31 8.79 2.72
N LEU A 156 0.44 7.90 2.06
CA LEU A 156 0.15 7.39 0.73
C LEU A 156 -0.70 6.12 0.89
N LEU A 157 -1.90 6.10 0.36
CA LEU A 157 -2.76 4.92 0.35
C LEU A 157 -2.48 4.14 -0.93
N CYS A 158 -1.74 3.05 -0.80
CA CYS A 158 -1.27 2.25 -1.92
C CYS A 158 -2.00 0.91 -1.99
N ASP A 159 -2.56 0.62 -3.15
CA ASP A 159 -3.17 -0.68 -3.46
C ASP A 159 -2.19 -1.60 -4.20
N ASP A 160 -1.22 -1.02 -4.89
CA ASP A 160 -0.20 -1.71 -5.67
C ASP A 160 1.14 -1.64 -4.94
N VAL A 161 1.67 -2.81 -4.56
CA VAL A 161 2.92 -2.92 -3.79
C VAL A 161 3.80 -3.99 -4.39
N VAL A 162 5.08 -3.71 -4.52
CA VAL A 162 6.10 -4.70 -4.87
C VAL A 162 6.91 -5.04 -3.62
N ILE A 163 7.05 -6.33 -3.34
CA ILE A 163 7.66 -6.85 -2.11
C ILE A 163 8.83 -7.75 -2.50
N PHE A 164 10.01 -7.42 -2.01
CA PHE A 164 11.18 -8.26 -2.13
C PHE A 164 11.32 -9.13 -0.88
N ASP A 165 11.31 -10.43 -1.04
CA ASP A 165 11.73 -11.40 -0.01
C ASP A 165 13.18 -11.77 -0.24
N HIS A 166 14.08 -11.20 0.58
CA HIS A 166 15.51 -11.39 0.45
C HIS A 166 15.97 -12.80 0.87
N VAL A 167 15.17 -13.50 1.67
CA VAL A 167 15.47 -14.86 2.09
C VAL A 167 15.20 -15.86 0.98
N PHE A 168 14.06 -15.71 0.30
CA PHE A 168 13.67 -16.61 -0.78
C PHE A 168 14.04 -16.09 -2.18
N GLN A 169 14.71 -14.93 -2.27
CA GLN A 169 15.09 -14.28 -3.53
C GLN A 169 13.90 -14.18 -4.51
N THR A 170 12.78 -13.72 -3.99
CA THR A 170 11.51 -13.65 -4.71
C THR A 170 10.93 -12.26 -4.62
N VAL A 171 10.36 -11.78 -5.73
CA VAL A 171 9.60 -10.54 -5.78
C VAL A 171 8.12 -10.89 -5.91
N TYR A 172 7.29 -10.32 -5.03
CA TYR A 172 5.85 -10.37 -5.14
C TYR A 172 5.35 -9.05 -5.74
N CYS A 173 4.62 -9.13 -6.83
CA CYS A 173 3.86 -8.00 -7.37
C CYS A 173 2.42 -8.16 -6.93
N VAL A 174 1.96 -7.26 -6.06
CA VAL A 174 0.66 -7.35 -5.37
C VAL A 174 -0.22 -6.20 -5.81
N SER A 175 -1.49 -6.48 -6.02
CA SER A 175 -2.55 -5.48 -6.19
C SER A 175 -3.82 -5.95 -5.48
N HIS A 176 -4.81 -5.08 -5.28
CA HIS A 176 -6.01 -5.41 -4.52
C HIS A 176 -7.28 -5.36 -5.37
N VAL A 177 -8.11 -6.39 -5.23
CA VAL A 177 -9.50 -6.40 -5.69
C VAL A 177 -10.35 -5.82 -4.56
N TYR A 178 -11.09 -4.77 -4.85
CA TYR A 178 -11.99 -4.11 -3.91
C TYR A 178 -13.43 -4.20 -4.42
N VAL A 179 -14.29 -4.79 -3.61
CA VAL A 179 -15.74 -4.92 -3.86
C VAL A 179 -16.46 -4.03 -2.85
N ALA A 180 -17.02 -2.94 -3.33
CA ALA A 180 -17.73 -1.96 -2.49
C ALA A 180 -19.17 -2.39 -2.19
N SER A 181 -19.81 -3.10 -3.12
CA SER A 181 -21.21 -3.48 -3.03
C SER A 181 -21.48 -4.85 -3.67
N GLU A 182 -22.64 -5.42 -3.37
CA GLU A 182 -23.13 -6.67 -3.98
C GLU A 182 -23.41 -6.57 -5.50
N HIS A 183 -23.48 -5.32 -6.03
CA HIS A 183 -23.73 -5.06 -7.46
C HIS A 183 -22.43 -4.96 -8.28
N ASP A 184 -21.28 -5.03 -7.62
CA ASP A 184 -19.99 -4.90 -8.31
C ASP A 184 -19.69 -6.18 -9.10
N ASP A 185 -19.22 -6.00 -10.33
CA ASP A 185 -18.76 -7.09 -11.18
C ASP A 185 -17.34 -7.53 -10.73
N ILE A 186 -17.30 -8.57 -9.90
CA ILE A 186 -16.05 -9.12 -9.37
C ILE A 186 -15.12 -9.57 -10.49
N ASP A 187 -15.64 -10.05 -11.62
CA ASP A 187 -14.82 -10.50 -12.74
C ASP A 187 -14.10 -9.34 -13.42
N ALA A 188 -14.83 -8.27 -13.66
CA ALA A 188 -14.25 -7.06 -14.22
C ALA A 188 -13.22 -6.45 -13.27
N LEU A 189 -13.51 -6.41 -11.96
CA LEU A 189 -12.58 -5.92 -10.94
C LEU A 189 -11.33 -6.79 -10.84
N TYR A 190 -11.48 -8.11 -10.87
CA TYR A 190 -10.35 -9.06 -10.88
C TYR A 190 -9.50 -8.88 -12.14
N ALA A 191 -10.11 -8.82 -13.32
CA ALA A 191 -9.38 -8.62 -14.58
C ALA A 191 -8.60 -7.30 -14.59
N ALA A 192 -9.19 -6.22 -14.10
CA ALA A 192 -8.50 -4.94 -13.95
C ALA A 192 -7.31 -5.03 -12.97
N CYS A 193 -7.48 -5.78 -11.88
CA CYS A 193 -6.43 -6.00 -10.90
C CYS A 193 -5.29 -6.85 -11.49
N VAL A 194 -5.60 -7.92 -12.24
CA VAL A 194 -4.61 -8.73 -12.99
C VAL A 194 -3.79 -7.84 -13.92
N ALA A 195 -4.44 -6.95 -14.67
CA ALA A 195 -3.74 -6.04 -15.57
C ALA A 195 -2.75 -5.12 -14.83
N ARG A 196 -3.08 -4.66 -13.61
CA ARG A 196 -2.15 -3.89 -12.77
C ARG A 196 -0.95 -4.74 -12.32
N VAL A 197 -1.19 -5.98 -11.84
CA VAL A 197 -0.11 -6.91 -11.47
C VAL A 197 0.82 -7.17 -12.65
N GLU A 198 0.26 -7.42 -13.83
CA GLU A 198 1.04 -7.61 -15.05
C GLU A 198 1.86 -6.37 -15.44
N ALA A 199 1.30 -5.18 -15.24
CA ALA A 199 2.01 -3.93 -15.49
C ALA A 199 3.22 -3.78 -14.56
N LEU A 200 3.07 -4.13 -13.27
CA LEU A 200 4.20 -4.13 -12.31
C LEU A 200 5.33 -5.07 -12.73
N VAL A 201 5.00 -6.23 -13.29
CA VAL A 201 6.01 -7.22 -13.73
C VAL A 201 6.73 -6.79 -15.00
N ARG A 202 6.05 -6.06 -15.91
CA ARG A 202 6.64 -5.64 -17.20
C ARG A 202 7.59 -4.45 -17.09
N THR A 203 7.51 -3.69 -15.99
CA THR A 203 8.35 -2.52 -15.73
C THR A 203 9.69 -2.89 -15.13
#